data_af28baf4dbf979ceeab96f88715291e5
#
_entry.id   af28baf4dbf979ceeab96f88715291e5
#
_cell.length_a   1.000
_cell.length_b   1.000
_cell.length_c   1.000
_cell.angle_alpha   90.00
_cell.angle_beta   90.00
_cell.angle_gamma   90.00
#
_symmetry.space_group_name_H-M   'P 1'
#
loop_
_entity.id
_entity.type
_entity.pdbx_description
1 polymer ?
#
loop_
_entity_poly.entity_id
_entity_poly.type
_entity_poly.pdbx_seq_one_letter_code
_entity_poly.pdbx_strand_id
1 'polypeptide(L)'
;MAYDFKKIESKWQKFWSINQIFKAENKSKLPKYYVMDMFPYPSGAGLHVGHPLGYIASDIYSRFKRHKGFNVLHPQGYDSFGLPAEQYAIQTGRHPVETTNENIKRYREQLDRLGFSFDWSREIRTSDKEYYKWTQWMFIKLYNSWYDFNKDKSRPIDELISFFKKNGNLNLYACVSESTENFSSIEWKDFSDSKKEKILLSYRLAFLSEIDVNWCPKLGTVLANDEIIDGLSERGGYEVIRKKMTQWSIRISSYSERLLKGLNNIDWPEPLKEMQRNWIGKSEGVLVKFDIEDFDKQIEAFTTRIDTIYGVTFITLAPEHPFVEYITLNENKSQVKNYILESSKKTERDRISDVKTISGVFTGGYAIHPLTNKKLPIWISDYVLASYGTGAVMAVPCGDQRDYNFAKFFKLPIINIFKDIDISKEAFQSKENFRLINSDFLNNLDFKKGFSKAINELEKVKKGTHKVNYKLRDAVFSRQRYWGEPFPV
;
A
#
# COMPACT_ATOMS: atom_id res chain seq x y z
N MET A 1 8.10 -46.42 -39.83
CA MET A 1 8.42 -44.99 -40.03
C MET A 1 8.65 -44.40 -38.66
N ALA A 2 9.80 -43.76 -38.44
CA ALA A 2 10.06 -43.08 -37.19
C ALA A 2 9.12 -41.85 -37.03
N TYR A 3 8.58 -41.62 -35.85
CA TYR A 3 7.74 -40.46 -35.55
C TYR A 3 8.57 -39.17 -35.63
N ASP A 4 8.37 -38.39 -36.70
CA ASP A 4 9.08 -37.12 -36.92
C ASP A 4 8.28 -35.96 -36.33
N PHE A 5 8.47 -35.74 -35.01
CA PHE A 5 7.78 -34.69 -34.27
C PHE A 5 8.11 -33.29 -34.82
N LYS A 6 9.33 -33.02 -35.25
CA LYS A 6 9.73 -31.70 -35.77
C LYS A 6 8.95 -31.30 -37.01
N LYS A 7 8.77 -32.26 -37.94
CA LYS A 7 7.99 -32.06 -39.17
C LYS A 7 6.49 -31.85 -38.84
N ILE A 8 5.96 -32.65 -37.93
CA ILE A 8 4.56 -32.56 -37.52
C ILE A 8 4.27 -31.25 -36.82
N GLU A 9 5.07 -30.85 -35.83
CA GLU A 9 4.94 -29.59 -35.10
C GLU A 9 5.02 -28.39 -36.04
N SER A 10 6.04 -28.32 -36.89
CA SER A 10 6.22 -27.23 -37.84
C SER A 10 5.03 -27.11 -38.82
N LYS A 11 4.49 -28.25 -39.29
CA LYS A 11 3.30 -28.28 -40.15
C LYS A 11 2.09 -27.65 -39.45
N TRP A 12 1.82 -28.07 -38.21
CA TRP A 12 0.61 -27.62 -37.48
C TRP A 12 0.73 -26.21 -36.99
N GLN A 13 1.86 -25.78 -36.49
CA GLN A 13 2.10 -24.39 -36.07
C GLN A 13 1.89 -23.43 -37.27
N LYS A 14 2.42 -23.79 -38.45
CA LYS A 14 2.19 -23.02 -39.67
C LYS A 14 0.71 -23.00 -40.08
N PHE A 15 0.02 -24.12 -39.96
CA PHE A 15 -1.41 -24.21 -40.25
C PHE A 15 -2.23 -23.33 -39.33
N TRP A 16 -1.97 -23.37 -38.00
CA TRP A 16 -2.68 -22.56 -37.01
C TRP A 16 -2.47 -21.06 -37.25
N SER A 17 -1.25 -20.66 -37.55
CA SER A 17 -0.89 -19.28 -37.82
C SER A 17 -1.59 -18.72 -39.06
N ILE A 18 -1.52 -19.44 -40.21
CA ILE A 18 -2.13 -19.01 -41.47
C ILE A 18 -3.65 -18.92 -41.36
N ASN A 19 -4.27 -19.90 -40.72
CA ASN A 19 -5.73 -20.01 -40.63
C ASN A 19 -6.28 -19.27 -39.37
N GLN A 20 -5.44 -18.66 -38.57
CA GLN A 20 -5.85 -17.93 -37.35
C GLN A 20 -6.80 -18.74 -36.43
N ILE A 21 -6.50 -20.04 -36.25
CA ILE A 21 -7.40 -21.01 -35.59
C ILE A 21 -7.79 -20.57 -34.16
N PHE A 22 -6.95 -19.80 -33.50
CA PHE A 22 -7.16 -19.40 -32.11
C PHE A 22 -7.78 -18.01 -31.96
N LYS A 23 -8.15 -17.35 -33.06
CA LYS A 23 -8.76 -16.04 -33.06
C LYS A 23 -10.15 -16.08 -32.45
N ALA A 24 -10.42 -15.17 -31.50
CA ALA A 24 -11.73 -14.97 -30.93
C ALA A 24 -12.57 -14.01 -31.79
N GLU A 25 -13.82 -14.40 -32.07
CA GLU A 25 -14.74 -13.59 -32.86
C GLU A 25 -15.54 -12.60 -32.00
N ASN A 26 -15.57 -11.30 -32.37
CA ASN A 26 -16.24 -10.27 -31.59
C ASN A 26 -17.77 -10.46 -31.49
N LYS A 27 -18.37 -10.98 -32.56
CA LYS A 27 -19.83 -11.15 -32.70
C LYS A 27 -20.24 -12.62 -32.75
N SER A 28 -19.50 -13.51 -32.09
CA SER A 28 -19.79 -14.94 -32.01
C SER A 28 -21.11 -15.20 -31.29
N LYS A 29 -21.88 -16.19 -31.78
CA LYS A 29 -23.05 -16.76 -31.08
C LYS A 29 -22.65 -17.79 -30.01
N LEU A 30 -21.42 -18.27 -30.03
CA LEU A 30 -20.91 -19.21 -29.03
C LEU A 30 -20.75 -18.53 -27.67
N PRO A 31 -20.91 -19.27 -26.57
CA PRO A 31 -20.66 -18.75 -25.24
C PRO A 31 -19.22 -18.24 -25.11
N LYS A 32 -19.06 -17.07 -24.52
CA LYS A 32 -17.75 -16.43 -24.37
C LYS A 32 -16.96 -17.05 -23.22
N TYR A 33 -15.66 -17.17 -23.40
CA TYR A 33 -14.74 -17.53 -22.34
C TYR A 33 -13.47 -16.70 -22.46
N TYR A 34 -12.96 -16.19 -21.35
CA TYR A 34 -11.75 -15.37 -21.29
C TYR A 34 -10.71 -16.08 -20.44
N VAL A 35 -9.53 -16.32 -21.01
CA VAL A 35 -8.36 -16.85 -20.30
C VAL A 35 -7.27 -15.80 -20.38
N MET A 36 -6.71 -15.44 -19.23
CA MET A 36 -5.71 -14.37 -19.12
C MET A 36 -4.42 -14.93 -18.53
N ASP A 37 -3.30 -14.57 -19.15
CA ASP A 37 -1.97 -14.79 -18.64
C ASP A 37 -1.30 -13.47 -18.26
N MET A 38 -0.27 -13.55 -17.41
CA MET A 38 0.60 -12.42 -17.14
C MET A 38 1.54 -12.18 -18.32
N PHE A 39 1.56 -10.96 -18.82
CA PHE A 39 2.46 -10.58 -19.91
C PHE A 39 3.92 -10.63 -19.47
N PRO A 40 4.83 -11.17 -20.30
CA PRO A 40 6.24 -11.16 -20.00
C PRO A 40 6.84 -9.77 -20.18
N TYR A 41 7.85 -9.46 -19.36
CA TYR A 41 8.76 -8.34 -19.61
C TYR A 41 9.78 -8.76 -20.67
N PRO A 42 9.88 -8.09 -21.82
CA PRO A 42 10.87 -8.41 -22.85
C PRO A 42 12.26 -7.82 -22.49
N SER A 43 12.72 -8.09 -21.26
CA SER A 43 13.94 -7.50 -20.68
C SER A 43 15.22 -8.28 -20.93
N GLY A 44 15.12 -9.46 -21.54
CA GLY A 44 16.24 -10.34 -21.83
C GLY A 44 16.21 -10.92 -23.23
N ALA A 45 17.27 -11.63 -23.61
CA ALA A 45 17.44 -12.22 -24.95
C ALA A 45 16.50 -13.39 -25.27
N GLY A 46 15.54 -13.69 -24.39
CA GLY A 46 14.54 -14.75 -24.60
C GLY A 46 13.81 -15.13 -23.32
N LEU A 47 12.85 -16.04 -23.46
CA LEU A 47 12.07 -16.60 -22.37
C LEU A 47 12.95 -17.45 -21.44
N HIS A 48 12.71 -17.39 -20.16
CA HIS A 48 13.19 -18.39 -19.19
C HIS A 48 12.08 -19.41 -18.88
N VAL A 49 12.43 -20.53 -18.29
CA VAL A 49 11.50 -21.66 -18.02
C VAL A 49 10.30 -21.29 -17.15
N GLY A 50 10.40 -20.23 -16.34
CA GLY A 50 9.29 -19.74 -15.54
C GLY A 50 8.13 -19.16 -16.35
N HIS A 51 8.38 -18.61 -17.54
CA HIS A 51 7.31 -18.08 -18.40
C HIS A 51 6.36 -19.18 -18.88
N PRO A 52 6.83 -20.28 -19.52
CA PRO A 52 5.95 -21.34 -19.97
C PRO A 52 5.20 -22.04 -18.84
N LEU A 53 5.72 -22.06 -17.63
CA LEU A 53 5.11 -22.75 -16.50
C LEU A 53 3.66 -22.30 -16.25
N GLY A 54 3.41 -21.00 -16.26
CA GLY A 54 2.04 -20.46 -16.16
C GLY A 54 1.23 -20.68 -17.44
N TYR A 55 1.85 -20.44 -18.60
CA TYR A 55 1.16 -20.47 -19.89
C TYR A 55 0.71 -21.86 -20.32
N ILE A 56 1.38 -22.92 -19.88
CA ILE A 56 0.97 -24.31 -20.19
C ILE A 56 -0.41 -24.61 -19.58
N ALA A 57 -0.65 -24.23 -18.35
CA ALA A 57 -1.93 -24.51 -17.67
C ALA A 57 -3.09 -23.75 -18.34
N SER A 58 -2.91 -22.48 -18.63
CA SER A 58 -3.91 -21.64 -19.30
C SER A 58 -4.16 -22.07 -20.75
N ASP A 59 -3.12 -22.50 -21.46
CA ASP A 59 -3.24 -23.03 -22.82
C ASP A 59 -4.05 -24.33 -22.89
N ILE A 60 -3.76 -25.28 -21.99
CA ILE A 60 -4.52 -26.53 -21.88
C ILE A 60 -5.99 -26.21 -21.62
N TYR A 61 -6.27 -25.29 -20.71
CA TYR A 61 -7.63 -24.92 -20.36
C TYR A 61 -8.33 -24.17 -21.50
N SER A 62 -7.63 -23.29 -22.20
CA SER A 62 -8.14 -22.60 -23.39
C SER A 62 -8.55 -23.57 -24.49
N ARG A 63 -7.71 -24.56 -24.78
CA ARG A 63 -8.00 -25.63 -25.77
C ARG A 63 -9.20 -26.46 -25.35
N PHE A 64 -9.26 -26.86 -24.06
CA PHE A 64 -10.40 -27.60 -23.54
C PHE A 64 -11.72 -26.82 -23.72
N LYS A 65 -11.73 -25.52 -23.42
CA LYS A 65 -12.93 -24.68 -23.60
C LYS A 65 -13.33 -24.54 -25.08
N ARG A 66 -12.35 -24.38 -25.99
CA ARG A 66 -12.64 -24.38 -27.45
C ARG A 66 -13.27 -25.70 -27.90
N HIS A 67 -12.75 -26.82 -27.44
CA HIS A 67 -13.35 -28.15 -27.74
C HIS A 67 -14.76 -28.32 -27.13
N LYS A 68 -15.09 -27.59 -26.09
CA LYS A 68 -16.44 -27.53 -25.52
C LYS A 68 -17.37 -26.53 -26.23
N GLY A 69 -16.94 -25.93 -27.33
CA GLY A 69 -17.76 -25.02 -28.13
C GLY A 69 -17.81 -23.57 -27.63
N PHE A 70 -16.85 -23.14 -26.82
CA PHE A 70 -16.75 -21.74 -26.42
C PHE A 70 -15.95 -20.90 -27.43
N ASN A 71 -16.33 -19.64 -27.58
CA ASN A 71 -15.52 -18.61 -28.20
C ASN A 71 -14.52 -18.09 -27.17
N VAL A 72 -13.27 -18.58 -27.24
CA VAL A 72 -12.25 -18.31 -26.21
C VAL A 72 -11.35 -17.16 -26.64
N LEU A 73 -11.33 -16.10 -25.85
CA LEU A 73 -10.33 -15.05 -25.92
C LEU A 73 -9.16 -15.42 -24.99
N HIS A 74 -8.00 -15.73 -25.59
CA HIS A 74 -6.75 -15.99 -24.90
C HIS A 74 -5.67 -15.07 -25.48
N PRO A 75 -5.63 -13.79 -25.04
CA PRO A 75 -4.70 -12.81 -25.57
C PRO A 75 -3.31 -12.98 -24.98
N GLN A 76 -2.33 -12.42 -25.65
CA GLN A 76 -0.95 -12.28 -25.17
C GLN A 76 -0.40 -10.90 -25.54
N GLY A 77 0.66 -10.49 -24.89
CA GLY A 77 1.32 -9.22 -25.14
C GLY A 77 2.63 -9.10 -24.39
N TYR A 78 3.13 -7.87 -24.28
CA TYR A 78 4.43 -7.59 -23.68
C TYR A 78 4.33 -6.34 -22.81
N ASP A 79 4.78 -6.46 -21.55
CA ASP A 79 5.00 -5.32 -20.69
C ASP A 79 6.37 -4.71 -21.00
N SER A 80 6.36 -3.72 -21.89
CA SER A 80 7.54 -3.32 -22.66
C SER A 80 8.19 -2.03 -22.18
N PHE A 81 7.70 -1.39 -21.12
CA PHE A 81 8.41 -0.33 -20.42
C PHE A 81 9.23 -0.87 -19.24
N GLY A 82 10.11 -0.04 -18.67
CA GLY A 82 10.74 -0.30 -17.39
C GLY A 82 12.26 -0.20 -17.36
N LEU A 83 12.79 -0.26 -16.15
CA LEU A 83 14.21 -0.07 -15.81
C LEU A 83 15.18 -1.01 -16.54
N PRO A 84 14.85 -2.31 -16.77
CA PRO A 84 15.77 -3.21 -17.46
C PRO A 84 16.17 -2.74 -18.85
N ALA A 85 15.21 -2.21 -19.62
CA ALA A 85 15.47 -1.70 -20.96
C ALA A 85 16.29 -0.40 -20.93
N GLU A 86 16.05 0.47 -19.93
CA GLU A 86 16.84 1.68 -19.73
C GLU A 86 18.31 1.37 -19.44
N GLN A 87 18.57 0.44 -18.53
CA GLN A 87 19.93 0.05 -18.17
C GLN A 87 20.70 -0.56 -19.32
N TYR A 88 20.01 -1.41 -20.08
CA TYR A 88 20.62 -1.99 -21.28
C TYR A 88 20.95 -0.91 -22.32
N ALA A 89 20.08 0.08 -22.48
CA ALA A 89 20.34 1.24 -23.33
C ALA A 89 21.58 2.05 -22.88
N ILE A 90 21.73 2.31 -21.58
CA ILE A 90 22.90 2.98 -21.02
C ILE A 90 24.17 2.17 -21.28
N GLN A 91 24.13 0.86 -21.08
CA GLN A 91 25.30 -0.02 -21.28
C GLN A 91 25.74 -0.16 -22.74
N THR A 92 24.79 -0.13 -23.66
CA THR A 92 25.03 -0.43 -25.08
C THR A 92 25.03 0.80 -25.98
N GLY A 93 24.57 1.96 -25.48
CA GLY A 93 24.37 3.17 -26.28
C GLY A 93 23.21 3.06 -27.28
N ARG A 94 22.37 2.04 -27.19
CA ARG A 94 21.22 1.82 -28.09
C ARG A 94 19.93 2.35 -27.45
N HIS A 95 19.04 2.93 -28.26
CA HIS A 95 17.75 3.38 -27.75
C HIS A 95 16.89 2.21 -27.23
N PRO A 96 16.20 2.32 -26.07
CA PRO A 96 15.41 1.22 -25.50
C PRO A 96 14.38 0.60 -26.44
N VAL A 97 13.78 1.40 -27.34
CA VAL A 97 12.78 0.89 -28.31
C VAL A 97 13.35 -0.17 -29.24
N GLU A 98 14.62 -0.06 -29.66
CA GLU A 98 15.25 -1.00 -30.60
C GLU A 98 15.41 -2.36 -29.93
N THR A 99 16.02 -2.38 -28.75
CA THR A 99 16.25 -3.60 -27.97
C THR A 99 14.96 -4.25 -27.53
N THR A 100 13.97 -3.44 -27.11
CA THR A 100 12.64 -3.93 -26.76
C THR A 100 11.97 -4.63 -27.96
N ASN A 101 12.02 -4.05 -29.15
CA ASN A 101 11.45 -4.65 -30.35
C ASN A 101 12.17 -5.96 -30.77
N GLU A 102 13.50 -6.00 -30.65
CA GLU A 102 14.27 -7.21 -30.91
C GLU A 102 13.91 -8.33 -29.93
N ASN A 103 13.81 -7.99 -28.64
CA ASN A 103 13.41 -8.95 -27.62
C ASN A 103 11.98 -9.43 -27.81
N ILE A 104 11.02 -8.56 -28.12
CA ILE A 104 9.63 -8.94 -28.42
C ILE A 104 9.59 -9.92 -29.59
N LYS A 105 10.33 -9.65 -30.67
CA LYS A 105 10.41 -10.58 -31.80
C LYS A 105 10.92 -11.95 -31.35
N ARG A 106 11.98 -11.98 -30.54
CA ARG A 106 12.56 -13.22 -30.03
C ARG A 106 11.59 -13.99 -29.13
N TYR A 107 10.91 -13.30 -28.20
CA TYR A 107 9.89 -13.89 -27.34
C TYR A 107 8.74 -14.47 -28.15
N ARG A 108 8.26 -13.73 -29.17
CA ARG A 108 7.21 -14.19 -30.05
C ARG A 108 7.61 -15.48 -30.78
N GLU A 109 8.80 -15.53 -31.36
CA GLU A 109 9.32 -16.72 -32.03
C GLU A 109 9.38 -17.93 -31.10
N GLN A 110 9.76 -17.72 -29.83
CA GLN A 110 9.83 -18.81 -28.86
C GLN A 110 8.44 -19.29 -28.43
N LEU A 111 7.48 -18.36 -28.19
CA LEU A 111 6.10 -18.72 -27.88
C LEU A 111 5.41 -19.46 -29.01
N ASP A 112 5.66 -19.04 -30.25
CA ASP A 112 5.15 -19.73 -31.45
C ASP A 112 5.72 -21.15 -31.57
N ARG A 113 7.01 -21.35 -31.25
CA ARG A 113 7.65 -22.70 -31.26
C ARG A 113 7.09 -23.60 -30.16
N LEU A 114 6.69 -23.07 -29.02
CA LEU A 114 6.00 -23.81 -27.96
C LEU A 114 4.57 -24.19 -28.38
N GLY A 115 4.01 -23.52 -29.38
CA GLY A 115 2.74 -23.85 -29.98
C GLY A 115 1.53 -23.48 -29.14
N PHE A 116 1.63 -22.44 -28.30
CA PHE A 116 0.52 -21.95 -27.52
C PHE A 116 -0.66 -21.44 -28.35
N SER A 117 -1.87 -21.59 -27.84
CA SER A 117 -3.11 -21.19 -28.52
C SER A 117 -3.51 -19.74 -28.23
N PHE A 118 -2.54 -18.82 -28.25
CA PHE A 118 -2.81 -17.40 -28.07
C PHE A 118 -3.52 -16.80 -29.29
N ASP A 119 -4.41 -15.86 -29.04
CA ASP A 119 -5.01 -15.01 -30.07
C ASP A 119 -4.09 -13.83 -30.40
N TRP A 120 -3.16 -14.03 -31.29
CA TRP A 120 -2.20 -13.00 -31.69
C TRP A 120 -2.82 -11.82 -32.44
N SER A 121 -4.07 -11.91 -32.88
CA SER A 121 -4.79 -10.75 -33.42
C SER A 121 -5.09 -9.71 -32.33
N ARG A 122 -4.91 -10.09 -31.07
CA ARG A 122 -5.07 -9.26 -29.85
C ARG A 122 -3.76 -9.00 -29.14
N GLU A 123 -2.62 -9.18 -29.83
CA GLU A 123 -1.32 -8.80 -29.28
C GLU A 123 -1.30 -7.34 -28.88
N ILE A 124 -0.80 -7.05 -27.68
CA ILE A 124 -0.59 -5.69 -27.20
C ILE A 124 0.83 -5.51 -26.70
N ARG A 125 1.31 -4.27 -26.75
CA ARG A 125 2.60 -3.82 -26.20
C ARG A 125 2.33 -2.58 -25.39
N THR A 126 2.71 -2.58 -24.13
CA THR A 126 2.40 -1.45 -23.24
C THR A 126 3.09 -0.16 -23.66
N SER A 127 4.19 -0.26 -24.44
CA SER A 127 4.92 0.88 -25.03
C SER A 127 4.32 1.44 -26.33
N ASP A 128 3.29 0.80 -26.89
CA ASP A 128 2.64 1.32 -28.09
C ASP A 128 1.71 2.49 -27.77
N LYS A 129 1.71 3.53 -28.61
CA LYS A 129 0.84 4.71 -28.45
C LYS A 129 -0.63 4.34 -28.38
N GLU A 130 -1.06 3.34 -29.14
CA GLU A 130 -2.44 2.84 -29.17
C GLU A 130 -2.84 2.15 -27.86
N TYR A 131 -1.86 1.69 -27.06
CA TYR A 131 -2.10 1.14 -25.74
C TYR A 131 -2.06 2.22 -24.65
N TYR A 132 -0.93 2.93 -24.48
CA TYR A 132 -0.76 3.82 -23.34
C TYR A 132 -1.64 5.08 -23.39
N LYS A 133 -2.18 5.47 -24.55
CA LYS A 133 -3.21 6.51 -24.62
C LYS A 133 -4.39 6.24 -23.70
N TRP A 134 -4.71 4.98 -23.43
CA TRP A 134 -5.80 4.60 -22.52
C TRP A 134 -5.41 4.75 -21.05
N THR A 135 -4.17 4.47 -20.70
CA THR A 135 -3.63 4.79 -19.37
C THR A 135 -3.66 6.28 -19.11
N GLN A 136 -3.22 7.08 -20.08
CA GLN A 136 -3.30 8.54 -20.02
C GLN A 136 -4.74 9.03 -19.88
N TRP A 137 -5.66 8.47 -20.65
CA TRP A 137 -7.08 8.80 -20.55
C TRP A 137 -7.65 8.45 -19.16
N MET A 138 -7.32 7.28 -18.61
CA MET A 138 -7.74 6.90 -17.26
C MET A 138 -7.18 7.86 -16.22
N PHE A 139 -5.91 8.24 -16.32
CA PHE A 139 -5.31 9.22 -15.42
C PHE A 139 -6.09 10.55 -15.44
N ILE A 140 -6.39 11.09 -16.64
CA ILE A 140 -7.16 12.32 -16.80
C ILE A 140 -8.56 12.18 -16.18
N LYS A 141 -9.21 11.02 -16.33
CA LYS A 141 -10.50 10.76 -15.68
C LYS A 141 -10.39 10.75 -14.16
N LEU A 142 -9.38 10.12 -13.60
CA LEU A 142 -9.12 10.11 -12.15
C LEU A 142 -8.79 11.52 -11.64
N TYR A 143 -7.97 12.27 -12.38
CA TYR A 143 -7.66 13.66 -12.05
C TYR A 143 -8.91 14.55 -12.00
N ASN A 144 -9.85 14.35 -12.92
CA ASN A 144 -11.12 15.08 -12.96
C ASN A 144 -12.22 14.44 -12.11
N SER A 145 -11.86 13.63 -11.12
CA SER A 145 -12.82 12.95 -10.25
C SER A 145 -12.42 13.09 -8.77
N TRP A 146 -13.44 13.00 -7.90
CA TRP A 146 -13.31 12.88 -6.45
C TRP A 146 -14.18 11.72 -5.96
N TYR A 147 -13.96 11.22 -4.74
CA TYR A 147 -14.72 10.10 -4.18
C TYR A 147 -15.75 10.59 -3.15
N ASP A 148 -17.02 10.32 -3.44
CA ASP A 148 -18.17 10.64 -2.60
C ASP A 148 -18.53 9.40 -1.76
N PHE A 149 -18.22 9.41 -0.45
CA PHE A 149 -18.52 8.30 0.45
C PHE A 149 -20.04 8.11 0.66
N ASN A 150 -20.88 9.17 0.55
CA ASN A 150 -22.33 9.03 0.65
C ASN A 150 -22.92 8.25 -0.54
N LYS A 151 -22.27 8.33 -1.70
CA LYS A 151 -22.70 7.64 -2.93
C LYS A 151 -21.88 6.38 -3.21
N ASP A 152 -20.85 6.12 -2.43
CA ASP A 152 -19.89 5.01 -2.58
C ASP A 152 -19.34 4.90 -4.01
N LYS A 153 -18.99 6.05 -4.62
CA LYS A 153 -18.48 6.12 -6.00
C LYS A 153 -17.70 7.40 -6.30
N SER A 154 -16.87 7.32 -7.35
CA SER A 154 -16.27 8.52 -7.95
C SER A 154 -17.31 9.39 -8.66
N ARG A 155 -17.10 10.70 -8.61
CA ARG A 155 -17.93 11.72 -9.26
C ARG A 155 -17.06 12.77 -9.96
N PRO A 156 -17.60 13.47 -10.99
CA PRO A 156 -16.89 14.56 -11.66
C PRO A 156 -16.50 15.68 -10.69
N ILE A 157 -15.31 16.25 -10.86
CA ILE A 157 -14.82 17.34 -10.01
C ILE A 157 -15.71 18.60 -10.05
N ASP A 158 -16.39 18.86 -11.16
CA ASP A 158 -17.30 20.00 -11.31
C ASP A 158 -18.49 19.94 -10.33
N GLU A 159 -18.91 18.74 -9.96
CA GLU A 159 -19.95 18.57 -8.94
C GLU A 159 -19.43 18.97 -7.55
N LEU A 160 -18.17 18.69 -7.25
CA LEU A 160 -17.52 19.12 -6.02
C LEU A 160 -17.38 20.65 -5.98
N ILE A 161 -16.93 21.26 -7.10
CA ILE A 161 -16.85 22.72 -7.22
C ILE A 161 -18.20 23.36 -6.98
N SER A 162 -19.26 22.78 -7.55
CA SER A 162 -20.63 23.25 -7.36
C SER A 162 -21.09 23.11 -5.90
N PHE A 163 -20.68 22.05 -5.22
CA PHE A 163 -20.95 21.84 -3.79
C PHE A 163 -20.23 22.90 -2.94
N PHE A 164 -18.93 23.15 -3.19
CA PHE A 164 -18.16 24.16 -2.47
C PHE A 164 -18.73 25.57 -2.61
N LYS A 165 -19.19 25.94 -3.81
CA LYS A 165 -19.86 27.24 -4.05
C LYS A 165 -21.10 27.44 -3.20
N LYS A 166 -21.79 26.38 -2.81
CA LYS A 166 -23.05 26.43 -2.03
C LYS A 166 -22.83 26.24 -0.53
N ASN A 167 -21.94 25.33 -0.13
CA ASN A 167 -21.90 24.80 1.22
C ASN A 167 -20.51 24.93 1.89
N GLY A 168 -19.45 25.24 1.15
CA GLY A 168 -18.09 25.00 1.66
C GLY A 168 -17.79 23.51 1.77
N ASN A 169 -16.87 23.10 2.65
CA ASN A 169 -16.50 21.68 2.83
C ASN A 169 -16.81 21.09 4.21
N LEU A 170 -17.34 21.86 5.17
CA LEU A 170 -17.52 21.47 6.56
C LEU A 170 -18.36 20.19 6.76
N ASN A 171 -19.35 19.95 5.91
CA ASN A 171 -20.28 18.82 5.99
C ASN A 171 -20.12 17.84 4.82
N LEU A 172 -18.97 17.86 4.17
CA LEU A 172 -18.72 16.98 3.04
C LEU A 172 -18.09 15.66 3.52
N TYR A 173 -18.77 14.55 3.26
CA TYR A 173 -18.23 13.21 3.53
C TYR A 173 -17.55 12.66 2.26
N ALA A 174 -16.29 13.02 2.10
CA ALA A 174 -15.47 12.70 0.94
C ALA A 174 -14.08 12.21 1.37
N CYS A 175 -13.41 11.47 0.49
CA CYS A 175 -12.00 11.19 0.66
C CYS A 175 -11.18 12.44 0.36
N VAL A 176 -10.36 12.84 1.30
CA VAL A 176 -9.55 14.08 1.23
C VAL A 176 -8.22 13.89 1.95
N SER A 177 -7.21 14.64 1.56
CA SER A 177 -5.91 14.66 2.27
C SER A 177 -6.05 15.31 3.65
N GLU A 178 -5.39 14.77 4.66
CA GLU A 178 -5.53 15.18 6.08
C GLU A 178 -5.19 16.66 6.34
N SER A 179 -4.31 17.26 5.52
CA SER A 179 -3.90 18.66 5.64
C SER A 179 -4.88 19.67 5.03
N THR A 180 -6.07 19.23 4.60
CA THR A 180 -7.02 20.13 3.93
C THR A 180 -7.75 20.98 4.94
N GLU A 181 -7.68 22.31 4.78
CA GLU A 181 -8.37 23.28 5.62
C GLU A 181 -9.90 23.23 5.46
N ASN A 182 -10.61 23.57 6.52
CA ASN A 182 -12.06 23.78 6.47
C ASN A 182 -12.37 25.19 5.97
N PHE A 183 -13.41 25.32 5.16
CA PHE A 183 -13.86 26.60 4.61
C PHE A 183 -15.37 26.64 4.39
N SER A 184 -15.92 27.82 4.45
CA SER A 184 -17.31 28.16 4.10
C SER A 184 -17.49 28.42 2.61
N SER A 185 -18.75 28.51 2.15
CA SER A 185 -19.05 28.91 0.77
C SER A 185 -18.64 30.34 0.42
N ILE A 186 -18.57 31.24 1.43
CA ILE A 186 -18.09 32.62 1.26
C ILE A 186 -16.61 32.61 1.02
N GLU A 187 -15.83 31.99 1.90
CA GLU A 187 -14.37 31.88 1.78
C GLU A 187 -13.96 31.20 0.45
N TRP A 188 -14.71 30.16 0.02
CA TRP A 188 -14.46 29.55 -1.29
C TRP A 188 -14.53 30.52 -2.44
N LYS A 189 -15.48 31.46 -2.44
CA LYS A 189 -15.60 32.46 -3.51
C LYS A 189 -14.42 33.41 -3.52
N ASP A 190 -13.94 33.79 -2.34
CA ASP A 190 -12.87 34.77 -2.15
C ASP A 190 -11.46 34.19 -2.38
N PHE A 191 -11.31 32.86 -2.37
CA PHE A 191 -10.02 32.22 -2.64
C PHE A 191 -9.53 32.53 -4.06
N SER A 192 -8.23 32.73 -4.19
CA SER A 192 -7.57 32.81 -5.50
C SER A 192 -7.69 31.48 -6.26
N ASP A 193 -7.59 31.54 -7.59
CA ASP A 193 -7.67 30.31 -8.42
C ASP A 193 -6.59 29.31 -8.04
N SER A 194 -5.37 29.75 -7.74
CA SER A 194 -4.29 28.89 -7.26
C SER A 194 -4.64 28.19 -5.95
N LYS A 195 -5.28 28.88 -4.98
CA LYS A 195 -5.74 28.28 -3.73
C LYS A 195 -6.88 27.28 -3.98
N LYS A 196 -7.83 27.62 -4.85
CA LYS A 196 -8.91 26.69 -5.25
C LYS A 196 -8.36 25.41 -5.87
N GLU A 197 -7.41 25.51 -6.80
CA GLU A 197 -6.79 24.33 -7.41
C GLU A 197 -6.03 23.47 -6.38
N LYS A 198 -5.30 24.08 -5.45
CA LYS A 198 -4.62 23.37 -4.37
C LYS A 198 -5.60 22.60 -3.48
N ILE A 199 -6.74 23.21 -3.14
CA ILE A 199 -7.80 22.53 -2.38
C ILE A 199 -8.41 21.40 -3.21
N LEU A 200 -8.76 21.65 -4.48
CA LEU A 200 -9.31 20.60 -5.35
C LEU A 200 -8.36 19.42 -5.50
N LEU A 201 -7.06 19.68 -5.62
CA LEU A 201 -6.04 18.63 -5.70
C LEU A 201 -6.08 17.69 -4.49
N SER A 202 -6.41 18.19 -3.29
CA SER A 202 -6.53 17.36 -2.09
C SER A 202 -7.74 16.39 -2.12
N TYR A 203 -8.72 16.62 -2.99
CA TYR A 203 -9.88 15.74 -3.19
C TYR A 203 -9.79 14.85 -4.42
N ARG A 204 -8.97 15.23 -5.41
CA ARG A 204 -8.83 14.48 -6.66
C ARG A 204 -8.36 13.05 -6.42
N LEU A 205 -8.81 12.11 -7.27
CA LEU A 205 -8.36 10.72 -7.23
C LEU A 205 -6.95 10.51 -7.79
N ALA A 206 -6.48 11.39 -8.66
CA ALA A 206 -5.06 11.52 -9.00
C ALA A 206 -4.56 12.85 -8.42
N PHE A 207 -3.54 12.81 -7.57
CA PHE A 207 -3.08 13.96 -6.79
C PHE A 207 -1.58 13.94 -6.57
N LEU A 208 -1.01 15.11 -6.27
CA LEU A 208 0.39 15.24 -5.86
C LEU A 208 0.51 15.11 -4.36
N SER A 209 1.47 14.31 -3.91
CA SER A 209 1.83 14.17 -2.50
C SER A 209 3.34 14.09 -2.32
N GLU A 210 3.82 14.61 -1.21
CA GLU A 210 5.18 14.32 -0.76
C GLU A 210 5.19 12.97 -0.07
N ILE A 211 5.96 12.05 -0.61
CA ILE A 211 6.10 10.69 -0.08
C ILE A 211 7.57 10.32 0.09
N ASP A 212 7.85 9.47 1.05
CA ASP A 212 9.16 8.87 1.20
C ASP A 212 9.36 7.82 0.11
N VAL A 213 10.35 8.03 -0.74
CA VAL A 213 10.70 7.13 -1.85
C VAL A 213 12.10 6.56 -1.64
N ASN A 214 12.33 5.38 -2.21
CA ASN A 214 13.65 4.77 -2.27
C ASN A 214 14.37 5.31 -3.51
N TRP A 215 15.18 6.33 -3.33
CA TRP A 215 15.92 6.97 -4.39
C TRP A 215 17.30 6.34 -4.57
N CYS A 216 17.62 5.92 -5.78
CA CYS A 216 18.96 5.49 -6.14
C CYS A 216 19.67 6.58 -6.98
N PRO A 217 20.61 7.34 -6.40
CA PRO A 217 21.28 8.43 -7.10
C PRO A 217 22.03 7.97 -8.35
N LYS A 218 22.64 6.77 -8.29
CA LYS A 218 23.42 6.21 -9.39
C LYS A 218 22.57 5.77 -10.58
N LEU A 219 21.35 5.28 -10.31
CA LEU A 219 20.39 4.92 -11.35
C LEU A 219 19.50 6.10 -11.77
N GLY A 220 19.51 7.20 -10.99
CA GLY A 220 18.70 8.38 -11.26
C GLY A 220 17.19 8.15 -11.21
N THR A 221 16.73 7.18 -10.40
CA THR A 221 15.33 6.77 -10.36
C THR A 221 14.86 6.32 -8.98
N VAL A 222 13.54 6.31 -8.80
CA VAL A 222 12.88 5.70 -7.63
C VAL A 222 12.73 4.20 -7.86
N LEU A 223 13.06 3.42 -6.85
CA LEU A 223 12.97 1.97 -6.84
C LEU A 223 11.78 1.50 -5.99
N ALA A 224 11.13 0.42 -6.43
CA ALA A 224 10.17 -0.31 -5.61
C ALA A 224 10.90 -1.09 -4.49
N ASN A 225 10.18 -1.47 -3.44
CA ASN A 225 10.78 -2.24 -2.35
C ASN A 225 11.39 -3.57 -2.82
N ASP A 226 10.78 -4.20 -3.83
CA ASP A 226 11.24 -5.47 -4.40
C ASP A 226 12.51 -5.31 -5.28
N GLU A 227 12.88 -4.09 -5.62
CA GLU A 227 14.11 -3.74 -6.37
C GLU A 227 15.29 -3.43 -5.44
N ILE A 228 15.16 -3.68 -4.13
CA ILE A 228 16.17 -3.35 -3.10
C ILE A 228 16.47 -4.58 -2.26
N ILE A 229 17.75 -4.88 -2.14
CA ILE A 229 18.28 -5.97 -1.30
C ILE A 229 19.35 -5.37 -0.40
N ASP A 230 19.20 -5.51 0.92
CA ASP A 230 20.15 -5.02 1.94
C ASP A 230 20.54 -3.53 1.78
N GLY A 231 19.57 -2.67 1.40
CA GLY A 231 19.81 -1.24 1.20
C GLY A 231 20.47 -0.86 -0.12
N LEU A 232 20.72 -1.85 -0.98
CA LEU A 232 21.30 -1.67 -2.31
C LEU A 232 20.28 -2.00 -3.39
N SER A 233 20.42 -1.37 -4.57
CA SER A 233 19.61 -1.73 -5.73
C SER A 233 19.93 -3.17 -6.17
N GLU A 234 18.91 -4.00 -6.41
CA GLU A 234 19.05 -5.35 -6.96
C GLU A 234 19.91 -5.34 -8.24
N ARG A 235 19.72 -4.31 -9.05
CA ARG A 235 20.51 -4.10 -10.27
C ARG A 235 21.64 -3.13 -10.01
N GLY A 236 22.87 -3.61 -10.17
CA GLY A 236 24.09 -2.83 -10.07
C GLY A 236 24.63 -2.67 -8.65
N GLY A 237 23.93 -3.08 -7.60
CA GLY A 237 24.40 -3.02 -6.21
C GLY A 237 24.67 -1.59 -5.72
N TYR A 238 23.91 -0.61 -6.18
CA TYR A 238 24.12 0.80 -5.82
C TYR A 238 23.34 1.17 -4.56
N GLU A 239 23.92 2.06 -3.76
CA GLU A 239 23.28 2.59 -2.55
C GLU A 239 21.91 3.23 -2.85
N VAL A 240 20.95 2.92 -2.01
CA VAL A 240 19.58 3.46 -2.07
C VAL A 240 19.33 4.28 -0.80
N ILE A 241 18.89 5.51 -0.99
CA ILE A 241 18.59 6.44 0.11
C ILE A 241 17.09 6.72 0.18
N ARG A 242 16.55 6.88 1.38
CA ARG A 242 15.20 7.39 1.55
C ARG A 242 15.19 8.90 1.37
N LYS A 243 14.28 9.39 0.53
CA LYS A 243 14.16 10.81 0.20
C LYS A 243 12.69 11.17 0.05
N LYS A 244 12.28 12.31 0.59
CA LYS A 244 10.97 12.89 0.29
C LYS A 244 10.96 13.45 -1.11
N MET A 245 9.99 13.04 -1.91
CA MET A 245 9.78 13.55 -3.26
C MET A 245 8.29 13.74 -3.54
N THR A 246 7.98 14.82 -4.26
CA THR A 246 6.62 15.01 -4.76
C THR A 246 6.37 14.03 -5.90
N GLN A 247 5.34 13.21 -5.72
CA GLN A 247 4.94 12.18 -6.69
C GLN A 247 3.45 12.28 -7.00
N TRP A 248 3.09 11.96 -8.24
CA TRP A 248 1.69 11.69 -8.57
C TRP A 248 1.27 10.36 -7.96
N SER A 249 0.18 10.39 -7.22
CA SER A 249 -0.41 9.23 -6.56
C SER A 249 -1.85 9.03 -6.99
N ILE A 250 -2.32 7.80 -6.98
CA ILE A 250 -3.70 7.41 -7.22
C ILE A 250 -4.31 7.01 -5.89
N ARG A 251 -5.43 7.64 -5.52
CA ARG A 251 -6.12 7.49 -4.22
C ARG A 251 -6.93 6.19 -4.17
N ILE A 252 -6.24 5.05 -4.25
CA ILE A 252 -6.86 3.72 -4.15
C ILE A 252 -7.46 3.47 -2.76
N SER A 253 -6.93 4.12 -1.72
CA SER A 253 -7.45 4.04 -0.35
C SER A 253 -8.93 4.45 -0.25
N SER A 254 -9.41 5.34 -1.14
CA SER A 254 -10.83 5.71 -1.24
C SER A 254 -11.75 4.51 -1.51
N TYR A 255 -11.23 3.47 -2.12
CA TYR A 255 -11.97 2.26 -2.51
C TYR A 255 -11.80 1.08 -1.54
N SER A 256 -11.08 1.25 -0.43
CA SER A 256 -10.73 0.15 0.48
C SER A 256 -11.94 -0.66 0.93
N GLU A 257 -13.00 0.00 1.41
CA GLU A 257 -14.23 -0.69 1.85
C GLU A 257 -14.95 -1.37 0.69
N ARG A 258 -15.00 -0.71 -0.48
CA ARG A 258 -15.62 -1.25 -1.69
C ARG A 258 -14.85 -2.46 -2.22
N LEU A 259 -13.51 -2.46 -2.17
CA LEU A 259 -12.68 -3.61 -2.53
C LEU A 259 -12.95 -4.79 -1.60
N LEU A 260 -13.05 -4.57 -0.28
CA LEU A 260 -13.39 -5.62 0.68
C LEU A 260 -14.77 -6.23 0.41
N LYS A 261 -15.80 -5.38 0.23
CA LYS A 261 -17.16 -5.86 -0.12
C LYS A 261 -17.18 -6.62 -1.44
N GLY A 262 -16.39 -6.17 -2.42
CA GLY A 262 -16.27 -6.81 -3.73
C GLY A 262 -15.79 -8.25 -3.68
N LEU A 263 -14.95 -8.62 -2.71
CA LEU A 263 -14.46 -9.99 -2.53
C LEU A 263 -15.59 -11.02 -2.28
N ASN A 264 -16.73 -10.57 -1.73
CA ASN A 264 -17.87 -11.43 -1.49
C ASN A 264 -18.62 -11.81 -2.77
N ASN A 265 -18.43 -11.04 -3.86
CA ASN A 265 -19.17 -11.19 -5.11
C ASN A 265 -18.37 -11.92 -6.20
N ILE A 266 -17.17 -12.41 -5.88
CA ILE A 266 -16.30 -13.11 -6.83
C ILE A 266 -16.12 -14.57 -6.43
N ASP A 267 -16.08 -15.44 -7.43
CA ASP A 267 -15.84 -16.88 -7.25
C ASP A 267 -14.33 -17.18 -7.24
N TRP A 268 -13.68 -16.76 -6.14
CA TRP A 268 -12.26 -17.01 -5.89
C TRP A 268 -12.07 -18.00 -4.74
N PRO A 269 -10.97 -18.77 -4.72
CA PRO A 269 -10.63 -19.61 -3.59
C PRO A 269 -10.48 -18.79 -2.30
N GLU A 270 -10.99 -19.30 -1.20
CA GLU A 270 -10.99 -18.57 0.08
C GLU A 270 -9.58 -18.13 0.54
N PRO A 271 -8.51 -18.95 0.40
CA PRO A 271 -7.15 -18.50 0.74
C PRO A 271 -6.72 -17.23 -0.02
N LEU A 272 -7.12 -17.10 -1.30
CA LEU A 272 -6.82 -15.90 -2.09
C LEU A 272 -7.61 -14.69 -1.59
N LYS A 273 -8.90 -14.87 -1.24
CA LYS A 273 -9.71 -13.79 -0.64
C LYS A 273 -9.13 -13.32 0.70
N GLU A 274 -8.65 -14.26 1.53
CA GLU A 274 -7.99 -13.92 2.79
C GLU A 274 -6.69 -13.15 2.57
N MET A 275 -5.88 -13.52 1.59
CA MET A 275 -4.69 -12.73 1.22
C MET A 275 -5.07 -11.29 0.84
N GLN A 276 -6.14 -11.11 0.06
CA GLN A 276 -6.63 -9.78 -0.33
C GLN A 276 -7.18 -9.00 0.87
N ARG A 277 -7.95 -9.63 1.77
CA ARG A 277 -8.44 -9.00 3.01
C ARG A 277 -7.28 -8.53 3.88
N ASN A 278 -6.28 -9.37 4.05
CA ASN A 278 -5.07 -9.05 4.83
C ASN A 278 -4.24 -7.93 4.19
N TRP A 279 -4.18 -7.88 2.86
CA TRP A 279 -3.51 -6.80 2.12
C TRP A 279 -4.23 -5.47 2.29
N ILE A 280 -5.55 -5.44 2.13
CA ILE A 280 -6.37 -4.25 2.38
C ILE A 280 -6.32 -3.87 3.86
N GLY A 281 -6.39 -4.86 4.75
CA GLY A 281 -6.08 -4.75 6.16
C GLY A 281 -6.95 -3.76 6.91
N LYS A 282 -8.28 -3.92 6.84
CA LYS A 282 -9.22 -3.13 7.63
C LYS A 282 -9.01 -3.37 9.11
N SER A 283 -8.90 -2.30 9.89
CA SER A 283 -8.87 -2.32 11.34
C SER A 283 -9.79 -1.26 11.92
N GLU A 284 -10.61 -1.65 12.87
CA GLU A 284 -11.49 -0.75 13.62
C GLU A 284 -10.91 -0.51 14.99
N GLY A 285 -10.83 0.74 15.39
CA GLY A 285 -10.20 1.10 16.65
C GLY A 285 -10.51 2.52 17.08
N VAL A 286 -9.67 3.05 17.95
CA VAL A 286 -9.80 4.38 18.52
C VAL A 286 -8.51 5.15 18.29
N LEU A 287 -8.64 6.37 17.82
CA LEU A 287 -7.58 7.36 17.85
C LEU A 287 -7.59 8.02 19.22
N VAL A 288 -6.54 7.81 20.00
CA VAL A 288 -6.40 8.36 21.35
C VAL A 288 -5.43 9.51 21.33
N LYS A 289 -5.78 10.61 22.00
CA LYS A 289 -4.97 11.82 22.13
C LYS A 289 -4.33 11.89 23.49
N PHE A 290 -3.01 12.00 23.52
CA PHE A 290 -2.20 12.18 24.72
C PHE A 290 -1.61 13.59 24.70
N ASP A 291 -1.88 14.39 25.71
CA ASP A 291 -1.21 15.70 25.88
C ASP A 291 0.28 15.47 26.13
N ILE A 292 1.12 16.31 25.54
CA ILE A 292 2.56 16.28 25.80
C ILE A 292 2.83 17.25 26.97
N GLU A 293 3.55 16.80 27.99
CA GLU A 293 3.93 17.64 29.09
C GLU A 293 4.75 18.84 28.59
N ASP A 294 4.44 20.03 29.10
CA ASP A 294 5.10 21.30 28.78
C ASP A 294 4.97 21.77 27.30
N PHE A 295 4.11 21.14 26.51
CA PHE A 295 3.85 21.54 25.14
C PHE A 295 2.34 21.63 24.86
N ASP A 296 1.92 22.66 24.14
CA ASP A 296 0.54 22.79 23.64
C ASP A 296 0.29 21.93 22.38
N LYS A 297 0.61 20.62 22.48
CA LYS A 297 0.44 19.64 21.41
C LYS A 297 0.04 18.29 21.97
N GLN A 298 -0.53 17.46 21.09
CA GLN A 298 -1.02 16.13 21.42
C GLN A 298 -0.40 15.08 20.52
N ILE A 299 0.01 13.95 21.09
CA ILE A 299 0.35 12.74 20.34
C ILE A 299 -0.95 11.97 20.10
N GLU A 300 -1.21 11.60 18.86
CA GLU A 300 -2.32 10.74 18.50
C GLU A 300 -1.81 9.30 18.30
N ALA A 301 -2.39 8.33 19.02
CA ALA A 301 -2.08 6.92 18.84
C ALA A 301 -3.34 6.13 18.44
N PHE A 302 -3.25 5.32 17.39
CA PHE A 302 -4.36 4.44 17.01
C PHE A 302 -4.23 3.07 17.67
N THR A 303 -5.31 2.59 18.27
CA THR A 303 -5.35 1.27 18.87
C THR A 303 -6.63 0.50 18.55
N THR A 304 -6.51 -0.80 18.36
CA THR A 304 -7.64 -1.75 18.27
C THR A 304 -7.97 -2.39 19.63
N ARG A 305 -7.23 -2.01 20.68
CA ARG A 305 -7.33 -2.55 22.04
C ARG A 305 -7.51 -1.43 23.06
N ILE A 306 -8.49 -0.54 22.83
CA ILE A 306 -8.76 0.56 23.79
C ILE A 306 -9.24 0.06 25.15
N ASP A 307 -9.77 -1.16 25.22
CA ASP A 307 -10.09 -1.87 26.46
C ASP A 307 -8.89 -1.95 27.40
N THR A 308 -7.67 -1.90 26.86
CA THR A 308 -6.43 -2.01 27.65
C THR A 308 -5.80 -0.67 28.03
N ILE A 309 -6.52 0.43 27.90
CA ILE A 309 -5.99 1.80 28.12
C ILE A 309 -5.31 1.95 29.50
N TYR A 310 -5.82 1.33 30.56
CA TYR A 310 -5.23 1.38 31.89
C TYR A 310 -3.93 0.59 32.06
N GLY A 311 -3.58 -0.25 31.08
CA GLY A 311 -2.31 -0.98 31.02
C GLY A 311 -1.22 -0.22 30.28
N VAL A 312 -1.50 0.99 29.78
CA VAL A 312 -0.51 1.83 29.10
C VAL A 312 0.54 2.30 30.11
N THR A 313 1.81 2.06 29.82
CA THR A 313 2.92 2.43 30.69
C THR A 313 3.96 3.33 30.02
N PHE A 314 3.96 3.43 28.71
CA PHE A 314 4.78 4.37 27.94
C PHE A 314 4.17 4.64 26.56
N ILE A 315 4.67 5.67 25.87
CA ILE A 315 4.35 5.97 24.48
C ILE A 315 5.61 5.75 23.66
N THR A 316 5.45 5.14 22.47
CA THR A 316 6.57 4.95 21.55
C THR A 316 6.26 5.65 20.23
N LEU A 317 7.21 6.46 19.75
CA LEU A 317 7.15 7.14 18.47
C LEU A 317 8.08 6.47 17.46
N ALA A 318 7.70 6.55 16.19
CA ALA A 318 8.62 6.26 15.11
C ALA A 318 9.81 7.25 15.16
N PRO A 319 11.04 6.81 14.84
CA PRO A 319 12.21 7.72 14.84
C PRO A 319 12.02 8.96 13.97
N GLU A 320 11.24 8.85 12.89
CA GLU A 320 10.94 9.91 11.92
C GLU A 320 9.73 10.78 12.30
N HIS A 321 9.10 10.53 13.45
CA HIS A 321 7.91 11.27 13.86
C HIS A 321 8.23 12.75 14.07
N PRO A 322 7.42 13.70 13.53
CA PRO A 322 7.73 15.13 13.55
C PRO A 322 7.88 15.74 14.94
N PHE A 323 7.31 15.13 15.98
CA PHE A 323 7.43 15.63 17.34
C PHE A 323 8.70 15.19 18.08
N VAL A 324 9.47 14.24 17.56
CA VAL A 324 10.67 13.70 18.24
C VAL A 324 11.67 14.82 18.54
N GLU A 325 11.94 15.70 17.59
CA GLU A 325 12.87 16.81 17.78
C GLU A 325 12.41 17.79 18.87
N TYR A 326 11.11 18.08 18.94
CA TYR A 326 10.53 19.02 19.91
C TYR A 326 10.44 18.46 21.34
N ILE A 327 10.17 17.14 21.46
CA ILE A 327 10.00 16.48 22.76
C ILE A 327 11.35 16.13 23.40
N THR A 328 12.39 15.99 22.58
CA THR A 328 13.70 15.52 23.06
C THR A 328 14.42 16.56 23.91
N LEU A 329 14.66 16.20 25.16
CA LEU A 329 15.42 17.07 26.08
C LEU A 329 16.88 17.19 25.64
N ASN A 330 17.53 18.29 25.99
CA ASN A 330 18.88 18.61 25.55
C ASN A 330 19.91 17.50 25.88
N GLU A 331 19.76 16.87 27.05
CA GLU A 331 20.63 15.76 27.49
C GLU A 331 20.49 14.49 26.64
N ASN A 332 19.32 14.28 26.00
CA ASN A 332 19.02 13.11 25.19
C ASN A 332 19.28 13.33 23.69
N LYS A 333 19.46 14.57 23.23
CA LYS A 333 19.55 14.93 21.81
C LYS A 333 20.59 14.13 21.03
N SER A 334 21.77 13.92 21.61
CA SER A 334 22.84 13.19 20.93
C SER A 334 22.47 11.72 20.67
N GLN A 335 21.92 11.05 21.68
CA GLN A 335 21.50 9.65 21.59
C GLN A 335 20.31 9.48 20.61
N VAL A 336 19.32 10.37 20.72
CA VAL A 336 18.16 10.37 19.83
C VAL A 336 18.56 10.60 18.37
N LYS A 337 19.44 11.58 18.10
CA LYS A 337 19.93 11.84 16.74
C LYS A 337 20.69 10.66 16.14
N ASN A 338 21.55 10.03 16.92
CA ASN A 338 22.28 8.84 16.47
C ASN A 338 21.32 7.68 16.17
N TYR A 339 20.32 7.46 17.05
CA TYR A 339 19.33 6.42 16.85
C TYR A 339 18.49 6.64 15.57
N ILE A 340 18.06 7.89 15.30
CA ILE A 340 17.35 8.24 14.06
C ILE A 340 18.21 7.93 12.84
N LEU A 341 19.51 8.27 12.87
CA LEU A 341 20.44 8.00 11.79
C LEU A 341 20.62 6.49 11.54
N GLU A 342 20.77 5.69 12.59
CA GLU A 342 20.89 4.22 12.47
C GLU A 342 19.58 3.60 11.96
N SER A 343 18.43 4.03 12.47
CA SER A 343 17.13 3.54 12.03
C SER A 343 16.81 3.88 10.56
N SER A 344 17.30 5.03 10.07
CA SER A 344 17.09 5.46 8.69
C SER A 344 17.80 4.60 7.65
N LYS A 345 18.81 3.82 8.06
CA LYS A 345 19.51 2.86 7.20
C LYS A 345 18.71 1.57 6.96
N LYS A 346 17.74 1.27 7.82
CA LYS A 346 16.90 0.07 7.73
C LYS A 346 15.66 0.34 6.87
N THR A 347 15.29 -0.61 6.02
CA THR A 347 14.00 -0.54 5.32
C THR A 347 12.84 -0.82 6.28
N GLU A 348 11.62 -0.39 5.94
CA GLU A 348 10.44 -0.75 6.75
C GLU A 348 10.24 -2.27 6.85
N ARG A 349 10.57 -3.01 5.79
CA ARG A 349 10.50 -4.47 5.77
C ARG A 349 11.48 -5.09 6.77
N ASP A 350 12.71 -4.59 6.82
CA ASP A 350 13.72 -5.04 7.79
C ASP A 350 13.26 -4.76 9.22
N ARG A 351 12.72 -3.57 9.47
CA ARG A 351 12.19 -3.16 10.76
C ARG A 351 10.99 -4.02 11.21
N ILE A 352 10.13 -4.47 10.29
CA ILE A 352 9.01 -5.37 10.59
C ILE A 352 9.50 -6.80 10.84
N SER A 353 10.49 -7.26 10.08
CA SER A 353 10.99 -8.65 10.14
C SER A 353 11.95 -8.91 11.31
N ASP A 354 12.63 -7.86 11.80
CA ASP A 354 13.56 -7.95 12.94
C ASP A 354 12.83 -7.95 14.29
N VAL A 355 12.15 -9.07 14.56
CA VAL A 355 11.41 -9.25 15.84
C VAL A 355 12.37 -9.56 17.01
N LYS A 356 13.63 -9.88 16.73
CA LYS A 356 14.60 -10.34 17.76
C LYS A 356 15.41 -9.20 18.39
N THR A 357 15.63 -8.13 17.64
CA THR A 357 16.45 -7.00 18.12
C THR A 357 15.58 -5.97 18.78
N ILE A 358 15.72 -5.80 20.10
CA ILE A 358 15.01 -4.77 20.85
C ILE A 358 15.88 -3.52 20.91
N SER A 359 15.38 -2.42 20.33
CA SER A 359 16.10 -1.15 20.30
C SER A 359 15.17 0.03 20.56
N GLY A 360 15.68 1.07 21.17
CA GLY A 360 14.95 2.31 21.42
C GLY A 360 15.74 3.29 22.28
N VAL A 361 15.30 4.55 22.28
CA VAL A 361 15.91 5.62 23.06
C VAL A 361 14.83 6.45 23.75
N PHE A 362 15.05 6.78 25.02
CA PHE A 362 14.19 7.68 25.76
C PHE A 362 14.41 9.13 25.31
N THR A 363 13.33 9.85 25.03
CA THR A 363 13.40 11.25 24.59
C THR A 363 13.65 12.25 25.73
N GLY A 364 13.43 11.83 26.99
CA GLY A 364 13.38 12.70 28.17
C GLY A 364 11.99 13.29 28.41
N GLY A 365 11.11 13.34 27.42
CA GLY A 365 9.77 13.91 27.51
C GLY A 365 8.71 12.92 27.99
N TYR A 366 7.56 13.47 28.39
CA TYR A 366 6.44 12.70 28.92
C TYR A 366 5.14 13.07 28.22
N ALA A 367 4.25 12.09 28.04
CA ALA A 367 2.86 12.29 27.69
C ALA A 367 1.96 12.11 28.90
N ILE A 368 0.77 12.68 28.85
CA ILE A 368 -0.22 12.61 29.94
C ILE A 368 -1.29 11.58 29.55
N HIS A 369 -1.49 10.60 30.41
CA HIS A 369 -2.53 9.59 30.23
C HIS A 369 -3.92 10.23 30.30
N PRO A 370 -4.80 10.07 29.29
CA PRO A 370 -6.02 10.87 29.15
C PRO A 370 -7.10 10.64 30.21
N LEU A 371 -7.03 9.53 30.95
CA LEU A 371 -8.04 9.20 32.01
C LEU A 371 -7.45 9.24 33.42
N THR A 372 -6.16 9.03 33.60
CA THR A 372 -5.53 8.97 34.92
C THR A 372 -4.65 10.14 35.25
N ASN A 373 -4.34 11.00 34.29
CA ASN A 373 -3.40 12.12 34.37
C ASN A 373 -1.97 11.72 34.82
N LYS A 374 -1.63 10.42 34.72
CA LYS A 374 -0.27 9.94 34.98
C LYS A 374 0.66 10.29 33.84
N LYS A 375 1.92 10.57 34.18
CA LYS A 375 3.00 10.79 33.20
C LYS A 375 3.44 9.45 32.60
N LEU A 376 3.52 9.41 31.27
CA LEU A 376 3.96 8.27 30.46
C LEU A 376 5.24 8.67 29.74
N PRO A 377 6.39 7.99 29.95
CA PRO A 377 7.62 8.34 29.26
C PRO A 377 7.49 8.12 27.74
N ILE A 378 8.05 9.03 26.95
CA ILE A 378 8.02 8.97 25.49
C ILE A 378 9.35 8.42 24.99
N TRP A 379 9.30 7.31 24.30
CA TRP A 379 10.42 6.63 23.66
C TRP A 379 10.35 6.73 22.15
N ILE A 380 11.47 6.55 21.47
CA ILE A 380 11.52 6.25 20.04
C ILE A 380 12.01 4.83 19.85
N SER A 381 11.41 4.13 18.87
CA SER A 381 11.85 2.77 18.51
C SER A 381 11.56 2.47 17.06
N ASP A 382 12.42 1.67 16.43
CA ASP A 382 12.32 1.31 15.02
C ASP A 382 11.22 0.27 14.72
N TYR A 383 10.62 -0.37 15.73
CA TYR A 383 9.44 -1.22 15.51
C TYR A 383 8.16 -0.42 15.26
N VAL A 384 8.15 0.89 15.54
CA VAL A 384 7.04 1.80 15.19
C VAL A 384 7.33 2.45 13.84
N LEU A 385 6.38 2.37 12.91
CA LEU A 385 6.52 2.89 11.56
C LEU A 385 5.76 4.20 11.40
N ALA A 386 6.43 5.24 10.89
CA ALA A 386 5.79 6.53 10.61
C ALA A 386 4.72 6.42 9.51
N SER A 387 4.83 5.43 8.64
CA SER A 387 3.91 5.18 7.53
C SER A 387 2.66 4.39 7.92
N TYR A 388 2.57 3.88 9.16
CA TYR A 388 1.42 3.12 9.64
C TYR A 388 0.73 3.83 10.82
N GLY A 389 -0.55 4.12 10.64
CA GLY A 389 -1.33 4.85 11.64
C GLY A 389 -0.89 6.30 11.78
N THR A 390 -0.50 6.69 12.98
CA THR A 390 -0.05 8.04 13.33
C THR A 390 1.47 8.13 13.53
N GLY A 391 2.20 7.03 13.36
CA GLY A 391 3.61 6.95 13.75
C GLY A 391 3.83 6.93 15.26
N ALA A 392 2.77 6.69 16.05
CA ALA A 392 2.81 6.60 17.50
C ALA A 392 2.03 5.39 18.00
N VAL A 393 2.52 4.75 19.05
CA VAL A 393 1.92 3.60 19.72
C VAL A 393 1.74 3.90 21.20
N MET A 394 0.55 3.67 21.71
CA MET A 394 0.35 3.54 23.15
C MET A 394 0.77 2.14 23.58
N ALA A 395 1.84 2.02 24.32
CA ALA A 395 2.43 0.75 24.67
C ALA A 395 1.73 0.11 25.87
N VAL A 396 1.26 -1.14 25.68
CA VAL A 396 0.56 -1.93 26.68
C VAL A 396 1.30 -3.24 26.93
N PRO A 397 2.36 -3.27 27.76
CA PRO A 397 3.20 -4.45 27.92
C PRO A 397 2.46 -5.71 28.39
N CYS A 398 1.41 -5.59 29.16
CA CYS A 398 0.62 -6.75 29.58
C CYS A 398 -0.22 -7.37 28.45
N GLY A 399 -0.50 -6.61 27.37
CA GLY A 399 -1.42 -6.99 26.29
C GLY A 399 -0.80 -7.10 24.90
N ASP A 400 0.46 -6.70 24.73
CA ASP A 400 1.23 -6.79 23.49
C ASP A 400 2.64 -7.33 23.73
N GLN A 401 3.04 -8.34 22.96
CA GLN A 401 4.33 -9.03 23.19
C GLN A 401 5.53 -8.16 22.83
N ARG A 402 5.43 -7.25 21.86
CA ARG A 402 6.53 -6.35 21.50
C ARG A 402 6.75 -5.32 22.61
N ASP A 403 5.67 -4.73 23.09
CA ASP A 403 5.68 -3.79 24.21
C ASP A 403 6.19 -4.49 25.49
N TYR A 404 5.81 -5.74 25.72
CA TYR A 404 6.29 -6.56 26.83
C TYR A 404 7.81 -6.74 26.79
N ASN A 405 8.33 -7.18 25.64
CA ASN A 405 9.75 -7.39 25.44
C ASN A 405 10.53 -6.07 25.61
N PHE A 406 10.01 -4.99 25.04
CA PHE A 406 10.58 -3.65 25.19
C PHE A 406 10.59 -3.20 26.66
N ALA A 407 9.48 -3.33 27.36
CA ALA A 407 9.37 -2.96 28.77
C ALA A 407 10.33 -3.79 29.66
N LYS A 408 10.46 -5.10 29.39
CA LYS A 408 11.44 -5.96 30.11
C LYS A 408 12.88 -5.52 29.85
N PHE A 409 13.23 -5.25 28.60
CA PHE A 409 14.60 -4.87 28.22
C PHE A 409 15.01 -3.52 28.86
N PHE A 410 14.13 -2.52 28.78
CA PHE A 410 14.38 -1.18 29.33
C PHE A 410 13.92 -1.00 30.80
N LYS A 411 13.49 -2.08 31.46
CA LYS A 411 13.03 -2.09 32.86
C LYS A 411 11.89 -1.11 33.13
N LEU A 412 10.96 -0.98 32.16
CA LEU A 412 9.77 -0.16 32.30
C LEU A 412 8.68 -0.93 33.06
N PRO A 413 7.72 -0.21 33.69
CA PRO A 413 6.62 -0.85 34.41
C PRO A 413 5.75 -1.73 33.52
N ILE A 414 5.30 -2.87 34.03
CA ILE A 414 4.29 -3.75 33.40
C ILE A 414 3.13 -3.86 34.40
N ILE A 415 1.98 -3.33 34.02
CA ILE A 415 0.77 -3.35 34.86
C ILE A 415 -0.14 -4.45 34.33
N ASN A 416 -0.38 -5.50 35.15
CA ASN A 416 -1.35 -6.53 34.77
C ASN A 416 -2.78 -6.00 34.96
N ILE A 417 -3.55 -5.99 33.86
CA ILE A 417 -4.94 -5.57 33.83
C ILE A 417 -5.90 -6.76 33.57
N PHE A 418 -5.39 -7.98 33.53
CA PHE A 418 -6.18 -9.18 33.25
C PHE A 418 -6.35 -10.02 34.52
N LYS A 419 -7.59 -10.25 34.91
CA LYS A 419 -7.92 -11.04 36.10
C LYS A 419 -7.52 -12.50 35.92
N ASP A 420 -6.87 -13.07 36.95
CA ASP A 420 -6.48 -14.48 37.03
C ASP A 420 -5.60 -14.98 35.85
N ILE A 421 -4.89 -14.05 35.19
CA ILE A 421 -3.95 -14.36 34.10
C ILE A 421 -2.52 -14.00 34.52
N ASP A 422 -1.65 -15.00 34.43
CA ASP A 422 -0.21 -14.81 34.69
C ASP A 422 0.49 -14.24 33.46
N ILE A 423 1.06 -13.06 33.62
CA ILE A 423 1.87 -12.37 32.59
C ILE A 423 3.36 -12.31 32.95
N SER A 424 3.84 -13.17 33.86
CA SER A 424 5.25 -13.13 34.31
C SER A 424 6.24 -13.48 33.21
N LYS A 425 5.83 -14.31 32.23
CA LYS A 425 6.69 -14.81 31.15
C LYS A 425 6.41 -14.15 29.80
N GLU A 426 5.18 -13.83 29.50
CA GLU A 426 4.73 -13.28 28.22
C GLU A 426 3.49 -12.40 28.38
N ALA A 427 3.18 -11.59 27.33
CA ALA A 427 1.98 -10.77 27.29
C ALA A 427 0.73 -11.62 26.96
N PHE A 428 -0.41 -11.20 27.48
CA PHE A 428 -1.71 -11.81 27.14
C PHE A 428 -2.38 -11.07 25.97
N GLN A 429 -2.31 -11.62 24.78
CA GLN A 429 -2.77 -10.99 23.53
C GLN A 429 -4.22 -11.33 23.14
N SER A 430 -4.85 -12.31 23.81
CA SER A 430 -6.21 -12.75 23.45
C SER A 430 -7.25 -11.66 23.72
N LYS A 431 -8.31 -11.67 22.90
CA LYS A 431 -9.52 -10.85 23.08
C LYS A 431 -10.64 -11.62 23.78
N GLU A 432 -10.38 -12.87 24.15
CA GLU A 432 -11.37 -13.79 24.71
C GLU A 432 -10.96 -14.30 26.09
N ASN A 433 -11.96 -14.73 26.84
CA ASN A 433 -11.79 -15.43 28.14
C ASN A 433 -11.00 -14.65 29.18
N PHE A 434 -11.23 -13.34 29.31
CA PHE A 434 -10.67 -12.53 30.39
C PHE A 434 -11.68 -11.55 30.98
N ARG A 435 -11.36 -11.00 32.13
CA ARG A 435 -12.01 -9.86 32.76
C ARG A 435 -10.93 -8.83 33.13
N LEU A 436 -11.26 -7.56 33.01
CA LEU A 436 -10.35 -6.49 33.38
C LEU A 436 -10.28 -6.30 34.90
N ILE A 437 -9.08 -5.99 35.39
CA ILE A 437 -8.77 -5.53 36.76
C ILE A 437 -7.82 -4.34 36.67
N ASN A 438 -7.59 -3.63 37.76
CA ASN A 438 -6.73 -2.46 37.81
C ASN A 438 -7.07 -1.39 36.76
N SER A 439 -8.34 -1.35 36.32
CA SER A 439 -8.81 -0.62 35.14
C SER A 439 -10.01 0.29 35.48
N ASP A 440 -10.12 0.74 36.72
CA ASP A 440 -11.15 1.63 37.23
C ASP A 440 -12.56 1.23 36.76
N PHE A 441 -13.28 2.10 36.05
CA PHE A 441 -14.64 1.85 35.55
C PHE A 441 -14.73 0.70 34.52
N LEU A 442 -13.60 0.17 34.01
CA LEU A 442 -13.56 -1.01 33.14
C LEU A 442 -13.44 -2.32 33.91
N ASN A 443 -13.24 -2.30 35.24
CA ASN A 443 -13.10 -3.51 36.05
C ASN A 443 -14.27 -4.48 35.86
N ASN A 444 -13.97 -5.79 35.78
CA ASN A 444 -14.88 -6.91 35.56
C ASN A 444 -15.55 -6.94 34.17
N LEU A 445 -15.20 -6.06 33.23
CA LEU A 445 -15.70 -6.10 31.87
C LEU A 445 -14.86 -7.06 30.99
N ASP A 446 -15.52 -7.63 29.99
CA ASP A 446 -14.86 -8.33 28.88
C ASP A 446 -14.40 -7.36 27.80
N PHE A 447 -13.73 -7.88 26.77
CA PHE A 447 -13.24 -7.08 25.63
C PHE A 447 -14.32 -6.17 25.03
N LYS A 448 -15.48 -6.73 24.64
CA LYS A 448 -16.52 -5.97 23.92
C LYS A 448 -17.10 -4.83 24.75
N LYS A 449 -17.43 -5.12 26.01
CA LYS A 449 -18.00 -4.13 26.94
C LYS A 449 -16.95 -3.10 27.35
N GLY A 450 -15.72 -3.56 27.60
CA GLY A 450 -14.59 -2.69 27.92
C GLY A 450 -14.26 -1.73 26.78
N PHE A 451 -14.22 -2.23 25.55
CA PHE A 451 -13.97 -1.44 24.35
C PHE A 451 -15.02 -0.32 24.16
N SER A 452 -16.33 -0.68 24.19
CA SER A 452 -17.40 0.32 24.01
C SER A 452 -17.42 1.34 25.14
N LYS A 453 -17.18 0.94 26.37
CA LYS A 453 -17.19 1.86 27.53
C LYS A 453 -15.98 2.79 27.52
N ALA A 454 -14.79 2.28 27.16
CA ALA A 454 -13.58 3.10 27.06
C ALA A 454 -13.70 4.18 25.96
N ILE A 455 -14.27 3.85 24.79
CA ILE A 455 -14.54 4.86 23.75
C ILE A 455 -15.43 5.96 24.30
N ASN A 456 -16.58 5.60 24.86
CA ASN A 456 -17.55 6.58 25.36
C ASN A 456 -16.93 7.55 26.38
N GLU A 457 -16.10 7.05 27.28
CA GLU A 457 -15.44 7.92 28.28
C GLU A 457 -14.37 8.82 27.64
N LEU A 458 -13.59 8.30 26.69
CA LEU A 458 -12.60 9.11 25.97
C LEU A 458 -13.25 10.18 25.07
N GLU A 459 -14.41 9.90 24.48
CA GLU A 459 -15.18 10.87 23.69
C GLU A 459 -15.72 12.01 24.59
N LYS A 460 -16.21 11.69 25.78
CA LYS A 460 -16.66 12.71 26.77
C LYS A 460 -15.57 13.71 27.10
N VAL A 461 -14.35 13.24 27.32
CA VAL A 461 -13.19 14.09 27.59
C VAL A 461 -12.49 14.63 26.34
N LYS A 462 -13.05 14.36 25.14
CA LYS A 462 -12.51 14.77 23.83
C LYS A 462 -11.09 14.23 23.53
N LYS A 463 -10.74 13.10 24.13
CA LYS A 463 -9.43 12.45 23.98
C LYS A 463 -9.47 11.14 23.19
N GLY A 464 -10.62 10.76 22.66
CA GLY A 464 -10.78 9.58 21.80
C GLY A 464 -11.77 9.83 20.67
N THR A 465 -11.52 9.16 19.53
CA THR A 465 -12.43 9.16 18.39
C THR A 465 -12.40 7.79 17.73
N HIS A 466 -13.58 7.20 17.50
CA HIS A 466 -13.67 5.95 16.73
C HIS A 466 -13.11 6.15 15.30
N LYS A 467 -12.23 5.28 14.87
CA LYS A 467 -11.62 5.37 13.53
C LYS A 467 -11.48 4.00 12.89
N VAL A 468 -11.77 3.95 11.59
CA VAL A 468 -11.49 2.79 10.75
C VAL A 468 -10.25 3.12 9.92
N ASN A 469 -9.24 2.27 10.02
CA ASN A 469 -8.00 2.38 9.25
C ASN A 469 -7.85 1.20 8.30
N TYR A 470 -7.08 1.43 7.23
CA TYR A 470 -6.69 0.41 6.27
C TYR A 470 -5.17 0.38 6.13
N LYS A 471 -4.60 -0.83 5.93
CA LYS A 471 -3.19 -0.97 5.58
C LYS A 471 -2.91 -0.55 4.14
N LEU A 472 -3.93 -0.66 3.28
CA LEU A 472 -3.87 -0.26 1.88
C LEU A 472 -3.48 1.21 1.77
N ARG A 473 -2.45 1.49 0.97
CA ARG A 473 -1.93 2.84 0.74
C ARG A 473 -2.21 3.27 -0.68
N ASP A 474 -2.22 4.59 -0.90
CA ASP A 474 -2.35 5.17 -2.23
C ASP A 474 -1.19 4.74 -3.12
N ALA A 475 -1.50 4.47 -4.37
CA ALA A 475 -0.53 3.96 -5.33
C ALA A 475 0.30 5.10 -5.92
N VAL A 476 1.62 4.99 -5.82
CA VAL A 476 2.54 5.90 -6.52
C VAL A 476 2.43 5.62 -8.01
N PHE A 477 1.99 6.61 -8.77
CA PHE A 477 1.81 6.49 -10.21
C PHE A 477 3.02 7.00 -10.99
N SER A 478 3.59 8.15 -10.62
CA SER A 478 4.76 8.69 -11.29
C SER A 478 6.06 8.07 -10.81
N ARG A 479 6.97 7.83 -11.76
CA ARG A 479 8.35 7.44 -11.51
C ARG A 479 9.27 8.17 -12.48
N GLN A 480 10.51 8.42 -12.08
CA GLN A 480 11.53 9.00 -12.93
C GLN A 480 12.08 7.90 -13.84
N ARG A 481 11.45 7.72 -15.00
CA ARG A 481 11.82 6.73 -16.02
C ARG A 481 12.10 7.42 -17.36
N TYR A 482 13.22 7.09 -17.96
CA TYR A 482 13.51 7.46 -19.35
C TYR A 482 12.67 6.63 -20.34
N TRP A 483 12.49 5.34 -20.03
CA TRP A 483 11.65 4.42 -20.80
C TRP A 483 10.42 4.03 -19.99
N GLY A 484 9.39 4.85 -20.08
CA GLY A 484 8.13 4.72 -19.36
C GLY A 484 6.99 5.42 -20.08
N GLU A 485 5.77 5.25 -19.58
CA GLU A 485 4.60 5.91 -20.14
C GLU A 485 4.73 7.44 -20.02
N PRO A 486 4.50 8.19 -21.12
CA PRO A 486 4.49 9.65 -21.07
C PRO A 486 3.35 10.16 -20.19
N PHE A 487 3.66 11.08 -19.28
CA PHE A 487 2.68 11.69 -18.39
C PHE A 487 1.77 12.66 -19.14
N PRO A 488 0.43 12.66 -18.91
CA PRO A 488 -0.51 13.51 -19.65
C PRO A 488 -0.71 14.90 -19.01
N VAL A 489 0.27 15.43 -18.27
CA VAL A 489 0.24 16.73 -17.58
C VAL A 489 1.57 17.46 -17.76
#